data_7c57c14898ad4ac68134912a65caebd4
#
_entry.id   7c57c14898ad4ac68134912a65caebd4
#
_cell.length_a   1.000
_cell.length_b   1.000
_cell.length_c   1.000
_cell.angle_alpha   90.00
_cell.angle_beta   90.00
_cell.angle_gamma   90.00
#
_symmetry.space_group_name_H-M   'P 1'
#
loop_
_entity.id
_entity.type
_entity.pdbx_description
1 polymer ?
#
loop_
_entity_poly.entity_id
_entity_poly.type
_entity_poly.pdbx_seq_one_letter_code
_entity_poly.pdbx_strand_id
1 'polypeptide(L)'
;KAGLTLPPATWEDYEMRVAPALKKAGYIGLAQSHSPWIFSENFHSRHNLPMATNNNGFGGLETEILYNNDAMITHYSKLAEWQDKGYYKYFGRAWGDNQNAFVNQDVAIWLGSSGSFGGLKKSAEFEFGTTYLPYWHAITQEPTNTFIGGAALFSMSGFSDEEYQAVAKFFEFLTDAETQFFWHRETGYVAITNAAYELAKSSGYYNENPDAEIGILQLNLPGGDHSKGYQLGFYVQVREVMYEEYDKLFTGKQDAKKTMANIEVGANKLLDKFARTYN
;
A
#
# COMPACT_ATOMS: atom_id res chain seq x y z
N LYS A 1 -15.13 -21.29 8.36
CA LYS A 1 -15.92 -21.97 7.29
C LYS A 1 -14.99 -22.57 6.21
N ALA A 2 -13.91 -21.88 5.81
CA ALA A 2 -12.95 -22.35 4.78
C ALA A 2 -11.89 -23.35 5.32
N GLY A 3 -11.81 -23.61 6.61
CA GLY A 3 -10.83 -24.50 7.23
C GLY A 3 -9.39 -23.94 7.21
N LEU A 4 -9.22 -22.65 6.99
CA LEU A 4 -7.92 -21.97 7.00
C LEU A 4 -7.58 -21.53 8.42
N THR A 5 -6.34 -21.78 8.84
CA THR A 5 -5.83 -21.41 10.16
C THR A 5 -4.80 -20.27 10.13
N LEU A 6 -4.20 -20.03 8.95
CA LEU A 6 -3.19 -19.00 8.76
C LEU A 6 -3.46 -18.22 7.47
N PRO A 7 -3.21 -16.89 7.48
CA PRO A 7 -3.25 -16.08 6.27
C PRO A 7 -2.10 -16.50 5.31
N PRO A 8 -2.17 -16.11 4.01
CA PRO A 8 -1.08 -16.37 3.09
C PRO A 8 0.11 -15.45 3.39
N ALA A 9 1.31 -16.00 3.45
CA ALA A 9 2.54 -15.23 3.51
C ALA A 9 3.06 -14.87 2.11
N THR A 10 2.79 -15.71 1.11
CA THR A 10 3.21 -15.52 -0.28
C THR A 10 2.02 -15.55 -1.23
N TRP A 11 2.21 -15.00 -2.44
CA TRP A 11 1.20 -15.04 -3.48
C TRP A 11 1.01 -16.47 -4.03
N GLU A 12 2.05 -17.28 -4.02
CA GLU A 12 1.97 -18.71 -4.37
C GLU A 12 1.07 -19.46 -3.37
N ASP A 13 1.25 -19.23 -2.06
CA ASP A 13 0.40 -19.83 -1.03
C ASP A 13 -1.05 -19.34 -1.13
N TYR A 14 -1.23 -18.04 -1.45
CA TYR A 14 -2.55 -17.51 -1.75
C TYR A 14 -3.23 -18.26 -2.90
N GLU A 15 -2.55 -18.40 -4.03
CA GLU A 15 -3.09 -19.05 -5.23
C GLU A 15 -3.39 -20.54 -5.01
N MET A 16 -2.47 -21.27 -4.35
CA MET A 16 -2.55 -22.74 -4.27
C MET A 16 -3.42 -23.23 -3.10
N ARG A 17 -3.43 -22.53 -1.98
CA ARG A 17 -4.10 -22.97 -0.76
C ARG A 17 -5.29 -22.10 -0.39
N VAL A 18 -5.08 -20.79 -0.28
CA VAL A 18 -6.05 -19.88 0.35
C VAL A 18 -7.22 -19.59 -0.57
N ALA A 19 -6.97 -19.11 -1.78
CA ALA A 19 -8.02 -18.69 -2.70
C ALA A 19 -8.98 -19.84 -3.11
N PRO A 20 -8.49 -21.07 -3.41
CA PRO A 20 -9.39 -22.19 -3.68
C PRO A 20 -10.28 -22.57 -2.49
N ALA A 21 -9.73 -22.52 -1.26
CA ALA A 21 -10.49 -22.82 -0.06
C ALA A 21 -11.58 -21.76 0.21
N LEU A 22 -11.26 -20.49 0.01
CA LEU A 22 -12.22 -19.38 0.14
C LEU A 22 -13.34 -19.49 -0.89
N LYS A 23 -12.98 -19.74 -2.14
CA LYS A 23 -13.97 -19.94 -3.22
C LYS A 23 -14.91 -21.11 -2.94
N LYS A 24 -14.36 -22.25 -2.48
CA LYS A 24 -15.16 -23.41 -2.07
C LYS A 24 -16.12 -23.09 -0.93
N ALA A 25 -15.74 -22.19 -0.04
CA ALA A 25 -16.56 -21.72 1.08
C ALA A 25 -17.58 -20.63 0.69
N GLY A 26 -17.61 -20.20 -0.59
CA GLY A 26 -18.55 -19.23 -1.13
C GLY A 26 -18.11 -17.77 -1.05
N TYR A 27 -16.82 -17.51 -0.75
CA TYR A 27 -16.28 -16.15 -0.68
C TYR A 27 -15.48 -15.80 -1.93
N ILE A 28 -15.52 -14.52 -2.31
CA ILE A 28 -14.47 -13.93 -3.15
C ILE A 28 -13.20 -13.86 -2.28
N GLY A 29 -12.05 -14.26 -2.85
CA GLY A 29 -10.83 -14.36 -2.07
C GLY A 29 -10.32 -13.02 -1.57
N LEU A 30 -10.07 -12.08 -2.47
CA LEU A 30 -9.29 -10.87 -2.22
C LEU A 30 -9.89 -9.66 -2.92
N ALA A 31 -9.85 -8.51 -2.23
CA ALA A 31 -9.98 -7.17 -2.81
C ALA A 31 -8.88 -6.24 -2.28
N GLN A 32 -8.65 -5.10 -2.93
CA GLN A 32 -7.72 -4.09 -2.43
C GLN A 32 -8.23 -2.69 -2.72
N SER A 33 -7.88 -1.76 -1.83
CA SER A 33 -7.94 -0.32 -2.09
C SER A 33 -6.58 0.21 -2.55
N HIS A 34 -6.54 1.37 -3.22
CA HIS A 34 -5.28 2.00 -3.65
C HIS A 34 -4.37 1.11 -4.52
N SER A 35 -4.90 0.56 -5.62
CA SER A 35 -4.17 -0.36 -6.50
C SER A 35 -2.75 0.10 -6.87
N PRO A 36 -2.48 1.37 -7.27
CA PRO A 36 -1.13 1.84 -7.56
C PRO A 36 -0.18 1.67 -6.38
N TRP A 37 -0.60 2.06 -5.17
CA TRP A 37 0.22 1.98 -3.98
C TRP A 37 0.47 0.54 -3.53
N ILE A 38 -0.58 -0.30 -3.48
CA ILE A 38 -0.49 -1.66 -2.94
C ILE A 38 0.14 -2.62 -3.95
N PHE A 39 -0.36 -2.66 -5.18
CA PHE A 39 0.04 -3.66 -6.16
C PHE A 39 1.18 -3.25 -7.08
N SER A 40 1.60 -1.98 -7.05
CA SER A 40 2.74 -1.53 -7.85
C SER A 40 3.86 -0.99 -6.97
N GLU A 41 3.61 0.07 -6.19
CA GLU A 41 4.64 0.71 -5.37
C GLU A 41 5.13 -0.25 -4.27
N ASN A 42 4.22 -0.81 -3.48
CA ASN A 42 4.58 -1.78 -2.44
C ASN A 42 5.02 -3.15 -3.00
N PHE A 43 4.60 -3.50 -4.22
CA PHE A 43 5.15 -4.65 -4.91
C PHE A 43 6.66 -4.45 -5.13
N HIS A 44 7.08 -3.32 -5.71
CA HIS A 44 8.50 -3.03 -5.92
C HIS A 44 9.27 -2.98 -4.60
N SER A 45 8.72 -2.30 -3.59
CA SER A 45 9.34 -2.25 -2.27
C SER A 45 9.53 -3.64 -1.67
N ARG A 46 8.48 -4.44 -1.59
CA ARG A 46 8.51 -5.79 -0.98
C ARG A 46 9.47 -6.77 -1.65
N HIS A 47 9.73 -6.58 -2.95
CA HIS A 47 10.64 -7.43 -3.72
C HIS A 47 12.01 -6.78 -3.96
N ASN A 48 12.27 -5.60 -3.36
CA ASN A 48 13.49 -4.82 -3.56
C ASN A 48 13.82 -4.58 -5.06
N LEU A 49 12.80 -4.28 -5.85
CA LEU A 49 12.93 -3.99 -7.28
C LEU A 49 12.94 -2.48 -7.51
N PRO A 50 13.72 -1.96 -8.46
CA PRO A 50 13.70 -0.55 -8.82
C PRO A 50 12.35 -0.19 -9.45
N MET A 51 11.68 0.82 -8.90
CA MET A 51 10.43 1.37 -9.43
C MET A 51 10.70 2.37 -10.55
N ALA A 52 11.82 3.07 -10.46
CA ALA A 52 12.26 4.08 -11.43
C ALA A 52 13.79 4.13 -11.49
N THR A 53 14.30 4.75 -12.57
CA THR A 53 15.72 5.06 -12.72
C THR A 53 16.18 6.07 -11.66
N ASN A 54 17.48 6.41 -11.67
CA ASN A 54 18.07 7.40 -10.76
C ASN A 54 17.72 7.12 -9.28
N ASN A 55 17.84 5.84 -8.85
CA ASN A 55 17.54 5.43 -7.48
C ASN A 55 16.12 5.84 -7.06
N ASN A 56 15.11 5.45 -7.84
CA ASN A 56 13.71 5.82 -7.65
C ASN A 56 13.47 7.35 -7.62
N GLY A 57 14.24 8.11 -8.40
CA GLY A 57 14.14 9.56 -8.53
C GLY A 57 14.95 10.38 -7.52
N PHE A 58 15.59 9.76 -6.53
CA PHE A 58 16.44 10.49 -5.58
C PHE A 58 17.72 11.03 -6.21
N GLY A 59 18.15 10.50 -7.36
CA GLY A 59 19.34 10.93 -8.09
C GLY A 59 19.15 12.12 -9.02
N GLY A 60 17.92 12.60 -9.23
CA GLY A 60 17.62 13.75 -10.08
C GLY A 60 16.30 13.66 -10.81
N LEU A 61 15.95 14.73 -11.53
CA LEU A 61 14.64 14.89 -12.18
C LEU A 61 14.49 14.08 -13.48
N GLU A 62 15.58 13.80 -14.17
CA GLU A 62 15.58 12.98 -15.40
C GLU A 62 15.41 11.51 -15.06
N THR A 63 14.20 11.12 -14.70
CA THR A 63 13.86 9.81 -14.16
C THR A 63 12.76 9.16 -14.98
N GLU A 64 12.85 7.85 -15.19
CA GLU A 64 11.88 7.05 -15.92
C GLU A 64 11.31 5.94 -15.02
N ILE A 65 10.02 5.69 -15.12
CA ILE A 65 9.35 4.53 -14.48
C ILE A 65 9.79 3.24 -15.18
N LEU A 66 9.93 2.18 -14.39
CA LEU A 66 10.38 0.86 -14.84
C LEU A 66 9.30 -0.22 -14.63
N TYR A 67 8.03 0.11 -14.91
CA TYR A 67 6.91 -0.80 -14.63
C TYR A 67 6.69 -1.85 -15.71
N ASN A 68 7.20 -1.66 -16.92
CA ASN A 68 7.09 -2.62 -18.00
C ASN A 68 8.18 -3.69 -17.91
N ASN A 69 8.16 -4.45 -16.82
CA ASN A 69 9.08 -5.55 -16.54
C ASN A 69 8.34 -6.88 -16.32
N ASP A 70 9.05 -8.01 -16.44
CA ASP A 70 8.45 -9.33 -16.37
C ASP A 70 7.78 -9.62 -15.02
N ALA A 71 8.31 -9.09 -13.91
CA ALA A 71 7.74 -9.29 -12.60
C ALA A 71 6.36 -8.62 -12.47
N MET A 72 6.25 -7.36 -12.91
CA MET A 72 4.98 -6.61 -12.93
C MET A 72 3.97 -7.22 -13.91
N ILE A 73 4.42 -7.58 -15.11
CA ILE A 73 3.57 -8.23 -16.12
C ILE A 73 3.01 -9.53 -15.57
N THR A 74 3.85 -10.36 -14.93
CA THR A 74 3.42 -11.62 -14.30
C THR A 74 2.42 -11.36 -13.17
N HIS A 75 2.71 -10.43 -12.27
CA HIS A 75 1.83 -10.11 -11.15
C HIS A 75 0.43 -9.69 -11.62
N TYR A 76 0.36 -8.74 -12.56
CA TYR A 76 -0.94 -8.27 -13.08
C TYR A 76 -1.65 -9.28 -13.97
N SER A 77 -0.91 -10.15 -14.67
CA SER A 77 -1.50 -11.30 -15.38
C SER A 77 -2.17 -12.26 -14.39
N LYS A 78 -1.53 -12.52 -13.25
CA LYS A 78 -2.11 -13.35 -12.18
C LYS A 78 -3.33 -12.70 -11.54
N LEU A 79 -3.32 -11.41 -11.29
CA LEU A 79 -4.50 -10.70 -10.76
C LEU A 79 -5.69 -10.79 -11.73
N ALA A 80 -5.48 -10.63 -13.03
CA ALA A 80 -6.53 -10.78 -14.04
C ALA A 80 -7.06 -12.23 -14.09
N GLU A 81 -6.16 -13.22 -14.10
CA GLU A 81 -6.52 -14.65 -14.02
C GLU A 81 -7.31 -14.96 -12.73
N TRP A 82 -6.91 -14.40 -11.60
CA TRP A 82 -7.60 -14.60 -10.31
C TRP A 82 -8.98 -13.94 -10.30
N GLN A 83 -9.14 -12.84 -11.00
CA GLN A 83 -10.47 -12.23 -11.15
C GLN A 83 -11.42 -13.16 -11.91
N ASP A 84 -10.98 -13.75 -13.00
CA ASP A 84 -11.79 -14.72 -13.79
C ASP A 84 -12.12 -15.96 -12.95
N LYS A 85 -11.20 -16.38 -12.07
CA LYS A 85 -11.42 -17.50 -11.15
C LYS A 85 -12.26 -17.16 -9.92
N GLY A 86 -12.57 -15.88 -9.68
CA GLY A 86 -13.23 -15.43 -8.45
C GLY A 86 -12.35 -15.50 -7.20
N TYR A 87 -11.03 -15.54 -7.38
CA TYR A 87 -10.04 -15.44 -6.30
C TYR A 87 -9.76 -14.00 -5.92
N TYR A 88 -9.90 -13.08 -6.85
CA TYR A 88 -9.75 -11.63 -6.71
C TYR A 88 -10.93 -10.92 -7.35
N LYS A 89 -11.27 -9.74 -6.87
CA LYS A 89 -12.21 -8.85 -7.53
C LYS A 89 -11.76 -7.40 -7.43
N TYR A 90 -11.71 -6.75 -8.57
CA TYR A 90 -11.51 -5.32 -8.68
C TYR A 90 -12.87 -4.60 -8.56
N PHE A 91 -13.05 -3.81 -7.51
CA PHE A 91 -14.27 -3.03 -7.29
C PHE A 91 -14.15 -1.58 -7.80
N GLY A 92 -13.14 -1.28 -8.63
CA GLY A 92 -12.89 0.06 -9.14
C GLY A 92 -11.93 0.87 -8.26
N ARG A 93 -11.84 2.16 -8.55
CA ARG A 93 -10.86 3.08 -7.94
C ARG A 93 -11.28 3.55 -6.55
N ALA A 94 -12.58 3.58 -6.27
CA ALA A 94 -13.10 4.09 -5.01
C ALA A 94 -12.62 3.21 -3.84
N TRP A 95 -11.97 3.87 -2.88
CA TRP A 95 -11.41 3.18 -1.72
C TRP A 95 -12.49 2.49 -0.90
N GLY A 96 -13.61 3.19 -0.67
CA GLY A 96 -14.71 2.71 0.14
C GLY A 96 -15.39 1.46 -0.42
N ASP A 97 -15.53 1.32 -1.74
CA ASP A 97 -16.20 0.16 -2.35
C ASP A 97 -15.44 -1.14 -2.05
N ASN A 98 -14.12 -1.09 -2.11
CA ASN A 98 -13.25 -2.24 -1.80
C ASN A 98 -13.27 -2.59 -0.30
N GLN A 99 -13.25 -1.58 0.58
CA GLN A 99 -13.34 -1.79 2.02
C GLN A 99 -14.72 -2.30 2.45
N ASN A 100 -15.79 -1.73 1.88
CA ASN A 100 -17.16 -2.14 2.16
C ASN A 100 -17.42 -3.59 1.77
N ALA A 101 -16.82 -4.07 0.67
CA ALA A 101 -16.91 -5.47 0.28
C ALA A 101 -16.34 -6.42 1.37
N PHE A 102 -15.30 -6.00 2.09
CA PHE A 102 -14.79 -6.74 3.24
C PHE A 102 -15.71 -6.65 4.45
N VAL A 103 -16.17 -5.45 4.81
CA VAL A 103 -17.09 -5.22 5.94
C VAL A 103 -18.40 -5.99 5.75
N ASN A 104 -18.90 -6.06 4.52
CA ASN A 104 -20.10 -6.83 4.15
C ASN A 104 -19.85 -8.35 4.03
N GLN A 105 -18.62 -8.82 4.23
CA GLN A 105 -18.23 -10.22 4.09
C GLN A 105 -18.37 -10.78 2.66
N ASP A 106 -18.37 -9.93 1.63
CA ASP A 106 -18.36 -10.35 0.21
C ASP A 106 -16.98 -10.89 -0.16
N VAL A 107 -15.91 -10.32 0.42
CA VAL A 107 -14.53 -10.78 0.27
C VAL A 107 -13.95 -11.21 1.62
N ALA A 108 -13.09 -12.22 1.58
CA ALA A 108 -12.48 -12.75 2.80
C ALA A 108 -11.20 -12.03 3.20
N ILE A 109 -10.49 -11.41 2.26
CA ILE A 109 -9.25 -10.67 2.47
C ILE A 109 -9.36 -9.30 1.82
N TRP A 110 -8.98 -8.28 2.55
CA TRP A 110 -8.87 -6.93 2.02
C TRP A 110 -7.46 -6.39 2.25
N LEU A 111 -6.86 -5.83 1.21
CA LEU A 111 -5.59 -5.12 1.29
C LEU A 111 -5.86 -3.61 1.31
N GLY A 112 -5.31 -2.94 2.31
CA GLY A 112 -5.53 -1.51 2.49
C GLY A 112 -4.53 -0.88 3.46
N SER A 113 -4.84 0.33 3.88
CA SER A 113 -4.02 1.09 4.82
C SER A 113 -4.25 0.64 6.27
N SER A 114 -3.18 0.58 7.07
CA SER A 114 -3.29 0.43 8.53
C SER A 114 -4.15 1.54 9.19
N GLY A 115 -4.18 2.73 8.60
CA GLY A 115 -5.06 3.83 9.05
C GLY A 115 -6.56 3.54 8.97
N SER A 116 -6.95 2.40 8.39
CA SER A 116 -8.35 1.94 8.41
C SER A 116 -8.68 1.04 9.60
N PHE A 117 -7.68 0.58 10.35
CA PHE A 117 -7.85 -0.44 11.38
C PHE A 117 -8.87 -0.02 12.45
N GLY A 118 -8.76 1.21 12.98
CA GLY A 118 -9.71 1.74 13.96
C GLY A 118 -11.14 1.83 13.44
N GLY A 119 -11.30 2.23 12.17
CA GLY A 119 -12.61 2.26 11.50
C GLY A 119 -13.19 0.85 11.28
N LEU A 120 -12.35 -0.09 10.84
CA LEU A 120 -12.76 -1.48 10.65
C LEU A 120 -13.19 -2.16 11.96
N LYS A 121 -12.47 -1.94 13.06
CA LYS A 121 -12.88 -2.45 14.38
C LYS A 121 -14.25 -1.94 14.82
N LYS A 122 -14.66 -0.75 14.38
CA LYS A 122 -15.96 -0.16 14.71
C LYS A 122 -17.08 -0.62 13.77
N SER A 123 -16.77 -0.96 12.51
CA SER A 123 -17.75 -1.27 11.46
C SER A 123 -17.93 -2.75 11.16
N ALA A 124 -16.91 -3.58 11.37
CA ALA A 124 -17.00 -5.01 11.14
C ALA A 124 -17.74 -5.70 12.29
N GLU A 125 -18.82 -6.44 11.95
CA GLU A 125 -19.58 -7.25 12.90
C GLU A 125 -19.04 -8.68 13.02
N PHE A 126 -17.74 -8.86 12.75
CA PHE A 126 -17.04 -10.15 12.82
C PHE A 126 -15.59 -9.94 13.27
N GLU A 127 -14.97 -10.99 13.78
CA GLU A 127 -13.56 -10.99 14.14
C GLU A 127 -12.69 -11.07 12.88
N PHE A 128 -11.67 -10.24 12.79
CA PHE A 128 -10.66 -10.25 11.75
C PHE A 128 -9.26 -10.08 12.34
N GLY A 129 -8.25 -10.56 11.63
CA GLY A 129 -6.85 -10.37 11.97
C GLY A 129 -6.10 -9.63 10.87
N THR A 130 -4.94 -9.11 11.20
CA THR A 130 -4.06 -8.38 10.29
C THR A 130 -2.77 -9.18 10.05
N THR A 131 -2.23 -9.11 8.84
CA THR A 131 -0.97 -9.73 8.48
C THR A 131 -0.20 -8.87 7.48
N TYR A 132 1.05 -9.24 7.20
CA TYR A 132 1.89 -8.58 6.21
C TYR A 132 1.32 -8.75 4.80
N LEU A 133 1.63 -7.79 3.91
CA LEU A 133 1.37 -7.94 2.48
C LEU A 133 2.12 -9.17 1.95
N PRO A 134 1.44 -10.06 1.21
CA PRO A 134 2.10 -11.19 0.56
C PRO A 134 3.16 -10.72 -0.45
N TYR A 135 4.11 -11.59 -0.73
CA TYR A 135 5.15 -11.38 -1.73
C TYR A 135 5.29 -12.62 -2.61
N TRP A 136 5.93 -12.49 -3.78
CA TRP A 136 6.27 -13.63 -4.61
C TRP A 136 7.59 -14.24 -4.14
N HIS A 137 7.54 -15.45 -3.62
CA HIS A 137 8.75 -16.19 -3.20
C HIS A 137 9.67 -16.49 -4.38
N ALA A 138 9.11 -16.67 -5.57
CA ALA A 138 9.85 -16.83 -6.80
C ALA A 138 10.70 -15.59 -7.19
N ILE A 139 10.36 -14.40 -6.71
CA ILE A 139 11.12 -13.17 -6.97
C ILE A 139 12.14 -12.90 -5.86
N THR A 140 11.76 -13.08 -4.61
CA THR A 140 12.64 -12.89 -3.46
C THR A 140 12.33 -13.88 -2.34
N GLN A 141 13.34 -14.34 -1.62
CA GLN A 141 13.17 -15.14 -0.41
C GLN A 141 13.19 -14.28 0.87
N GLU A 142 13.69 -13.05 0.76
CA GLU A 142 13.80 -12.10 1.86
C GLU A 142 13.04 -10.82 1.50
N PRO A 143 11.72 -10.78 1.76
CA PRO A 143 10.92 -9.61 1.44
C PRO A 143 11.30 -8.41 2.31
N THR A 144 11.48 -7.26 1.69
CA THR A 144 11.82 -6.01 2.38
C THR A 144 10.57 -5.28 2.91
N ASN A 145 10.76 -4.12 3.52
CA ASN A 145 9.70 -3.26 4.04
C ASN A 145 8.74 -2.77 2.94
N THR A 146 7.62 -2.20 3.35
CA THR A 146 6.70 -1.48 2.45
C THR A 146 7.06 0.01 2.36
N PHE A 147 6.63 0.67 1.29
CA PHE A 147 6.62 2.13 1.26
C PHE A 147 5.52 2.67 2.18
N ILE A 148 5.88 3.68 2.96
CA ILE A 148 4.90 4.38 3.79
C ILE A 148 3.87 5.09 2.90
N GLY A 149 2.61 5.06 3.34
CA GLY A 149 1.54 5.91 2.82
C GLY A 149 1.14 6.95 3.86
N GLY A 150 0.10 7.73 3.56
CA GLY A 150 -0.45 8.70 4.50
C GLY A 150 -0.43 10.12 3.97
N ALA A 151 -0.27 11.09 4.88
CA ALA A 151 -0.28 12.51 4.58
C ALA A 151 0.80 13.23 5.40
N ALA A 152 1.15 14.43 4.97
CA ALA A 152 2.07 15.31 5.67
C ALA A 152 1.47 16.71 5.82
N LEU A 153 1.86 17.40 6.86
CA LEU A 153 1.56 18.81 7.06
C LEU A 153 2.72 19.67 6.55
N PHE A 154 2.38 20.74 5.86
CA PHE A 154 3.34 21.70 5.32
C PHE A 154 3.05 23.07 5.90
N SER A 155 4.10 23.79 6.33
CA SER A 155 4.00 25.22 6.62
C SER A 155 4.13 26.00 5.31
N MET A 156 3.17 26.87 5.04
CA MET A 156 3.21 27.77 3.89
C MET A 156 4.21 28.89 4.14
N SER A 157 4.84 29.41 3.07
CA SER A 157 5.69 30.62 3.14
C SER A 157 4.88 31.89 3.18
N GLY A 158 5.50 32.99 3.66
CA GLY A 158 4.91 34.35 3.60
C GLY A 158 4.20 34.82 4.88
N PHE A 159 4.40 34.13 5.98
CA PHE A 159 3.85 34.48 7.30
C PHE A 159 4.92 35.14 8.20
N SER A 160 4.49 35.75 9.31
CA SER A 160 5.38 36.35 10.32
C SER A 160 6.12 35.30 11.15
N ASP A 161 7.19 35.72 11.83
CA ASP A 161 7.96 34.83 12.73
C ASP A 161 7.10 34.32 13.88
N GLU A 162 6.16 35.14 14.41
CA GLU A 162 5.21 34.74 15.45
C GLU A 162 4.27 33.63 14.98
N GLU A 163 3.78 33.71 13.72
CA GLU A 163 2.94 32.69 13.13
C GLU A 163 3.73 31.40 12.93
N TYR A 164 4.98 31.47 12.48
CA TYR A 164 5.84 30.28 12.37
C TYR A 164 6.17 29.65 13.71
N GLN A 165 6.34 30.45 14.79
CA GLN A 165 6.48 29.93 16.14
C GLN A 165 5.21 29.18 16.59
N ALA A 166 4.03 29.67 16.25
CA ALA A 166 2.77 29.00 16.55
C ALA A 166 2.65 27.67 15.77
N VAL A 167 3.03 27.65 14.48
CA VAL A 167 3.08 26.43 13.67
C VAL A 167 4.07 25.41 14.27
N ALA A 168 5.26 25.85 14.70
CA ALA A 168 6.25 24.98 15.32
C ALA A 168 5.72 24.33 16.61
N LYS A 169 5.05 25.10 17.48
CA LYS A 169 4.39 24.57 18.69
C LYS A 169 3.28 23.56 18.37
N PHE A 170 2.52 23.80 17.29
CA PHE A 170 1.50 22.86 16.85
C PHE A 170 2.15 21.55 16.35
N PHE A 171 3.24 21.62 15.61
CA PHE A 171 3.96 20.43 15.17
C PHE A 171 4.60 19.68 16.35
N GLU A 172 5.15 20.41 17.32
CA GLU A 172 5.68 19.83 18.56
C GLU A 172 4.57 19.06 19.32
N PHE A 173 3.39 19.65 19.49
CA PHE A 173 2.23 18.97 20.08
C PHE A 173 1.81 17.73 19.30
N LEU A 174 1.79 17.78 17.97
CA LEU A 174 1.45 16.62 17.13
C LEU A 174 2.47 15.50 17.18
N THR A 175 3.75 15.81 17.46
CA THR A 175 4.83 14.81 17.57
C THR A 175 5.08 14.32 18.98
N ASP A 176 4.37 14.87 19.96
CA ASP A 176 4.41 14.39 21.35
C ASP A 176 4.02 12.91 21.45
N ALA A 177 4.67 12.16 22.33
CA ALA A 177 4.49 10.72 22.42
C ALA A 177 3.05 10.31 22.78
N GLU A 178 2.42 11.03 23.71
CA GLU A 178 1.06 10.72 24.14
C GLU A 178 0.05 11.07 23.03
N THR A 179 0.25 12.20 22.35
CA THR A 179 -0.58 12.63 21.22
C THR A 179 -0.48 11.63 20.06
N GLN A 180 0.73 11.19 19.72
CA GLN A 180 0.96 10.19 18.67
C GLN A 180 0.39 8.83 19.05
N PHE A 181 0.54 8.40 20.30
CA PHE A 181 -0.05 7.14 20.76
C PHE A 181 -1.59 7.22 20.76
N PHE A 182 -2.18 8.32 21.19
CA PHE A 182 -3.63 8.53 21.08
C PHE A 182 -4.10 8.42 19.63
N TRP A 183 -3.42 9.10 18.70
CA TRP A 183 -3.76 9.07 17.28
C TRP A 183 -3.64 7.64 16.69
N HIS A 184 -2.54 6.96 17.00
CA HIS A 184 -2.32 5.57 16.59
C HIS A 184 -3.45 4.65 17.07
N ARG A 185 -3.79 4.73 18.35
CA ARG A 185 -4.82 3.88 18.97
C ARG A 185 -6.21 4.10 18.37
N GLU A 186 -6.59 5.36 18.13
CA GLU A 186 -7.93 5.71 17.66
C GLU A 186 -8.12 5.46 16.15
N THR A 187 -7.06 5.54 15.37
CA THR A 187 -7.12 5.48 13.90
C THR A 187 -6.49 4.23 13.30
N GLY A 188 -5.41 3.71 13.89
CA GLY A 188 -4.53 2.69 13.32
C GLY A 188 -3.41 3.26 12.44
N TYR A 189 -3.33 4.60 12.27
CA TYR A 189 -2.14 5.20 11.66
C TYR A 189 -0.89 4.88 12.45
N VAL A 190 0.23 4.64 11.75
CA VAL A 190 1.51 4.37 12.39
C VAL A 190 1.99 5.58 13.16
N ALA A 191 2.42 5.38 14.41
CA ALA A 191 3.08 6.43 15.19
C ALA A 191 4.41 6.82 14.51
N ILE A 192 4.66 8.11 14.36
CA ILE A 192 5.81 8.63 13.61
C ILE A 192 7.09 8.77 14.47
N THR A 193 6.99 8.55 15.79
CA THR A 193 8.13 8.64 16.71
C THR A 193 8.35 7.33 17.44
N ASN A 194 9.63 7.01 17.70
CA ASN A 194 9.99 5.85 18.51
C ASN A 194 9.43 5.98 19.94
N ALA A 195 9.38 7.20 20.51
CA ALA A 195 8.84 7.44 21.83
C ALA A 195 7.36 7.03 21.94
N ALA A 196 6.55 7.33 20.93
CA ALA A 196 5.15 6.93 20.89
C ALA A 196 4.99 5.40 20.74
N TYR A 197 5.83 4.77 19.93
CA TYR A 197 5.84 3.31 19.80
C TYR A 197 6.20 2.62 21.13
N GLU A 198 7.26 3.08 21.82
CA GLU A 198 7.65 2.53 23.12
C GLU A 198 6.60 2.80 24.21
N LEU A 199 5.90 3.93 24.15
CA LEU A 199 4.78 4.21 25.03
C LEU A 199 3.63 3.23 24.80
N ALA A 200 3.24 2.99 23.54
CA ALA A 200 2.21 2.02 23.19
C ALA A 200 2.58 0.60 23.67
N LYS A 201 3.84 0.20 23.50
CA LYS A 201 4.36 -1.09 23.91
C LYS A 201 4.39 -1.24 25.43
N SER A 202 4.93 -0.26 26.15
CA SER A 202 5.03 -0.29 27.63
C SER A 202 3.66 -0.19 28.32
N SER A 203 2.66 0.43 27.67
CA SER A 203 1.28 0.47 28.18
C SER A 203 0.55 -0.88 28.06
N GLY A 204 1.11 -1.87 27.37
CA GLY A 204 0.47 -3.15 27.09
C GLY A 204 -0.52 -3.13 25.93
N TYR A 205 -0.64 -2.01 25.20
CA TYR A 205 -1.62 -1.86 24.10
C TYR A 205 -1.52 -2.94 23.04
N TYR A 206 -0.30 -3.32 22.63
CA TYR A 206 -0.10 -4.37 21.63
C TYR A 206 -0.31 -5.78 22.18
N ASN A 207 -0.26 -5.99 23.49
CA ASN A 207 -0.63 -7.28 24.09
C ASN A 207 -2.14 -7.53 23.93
N GLU A 208 -2.94 -6.49 24.02
CA GLU A 208 -4.40 -6.54 23.85
C GLU A 208 -4.82 -6.38 22.38
N ASN A 209 -4.00 -5.72 21.55
CA ASN A 209 -4.28 -5.40 20.15
C ASN A 209 -3.08 -5.75 19.25
N PRO A 210 -2.67 -7.03 19.13
CA PRO A 210 -1.49 -7.40 18.35
C PRO A 210 -1.58 -7.01 16.87
N ASP A 211 -2.77 -6.98 16.31
CA ASP A 211 -3.02 -6.56 14.93
C ASP A 211 -2.66 -5.10 14.66
N ALA A 212 -2.74 -4.24 15.65
CA ALA A 212 -2.39 -2.82 15.51
C ALA A 212 -0.88 -2.59 15.29
N GLU A 213 -0.03 -3.52 15.72
CA GLU A 213 1.43 -3.42 15.58
C GLU A 213 1.91 -3.86 14.18
N ILE A 214 1.14 -4.67 13.46
CA ILE A 214 1.57 -5.29 12.18
C ILE A 214 2.07 -4.27 11.16
N GLY A 215 1.39 -3.12 11.01
CA GLY A 215 1.81 -2.07 10.10
C GLY A 215 3.19 -1.50 10.43
N ILE A 216 3.49 -1.30 11.72
CA ILE A 216 4.78 -0.82 12.21
C ILE A 216 5.87 -1.88 11.96
N LEU A 217 5.59 -3.13 12.31
CA LEU A 217 6.54 -4.23 12.11
C LEU A 217 6.88 -4.42 10.63
N GLN A 218 5.90 -4.30 9.73
CA GLN A 218 6.13 -4.41 8.30
C GLN A 218 6.97 -3.25 7.74
N LEU A 219 6.76 -2.01 8.20
CA LEU A 219 7.59 -0.87 7.82
C LEU A 219 9.03 -0.99 8.34
N ASN A 220 9.24 -1.66 9.46
CA ASN A 220 10.55 -1.87 10.08
C ASN A 220 11.23 -3.18 9.66
N LEU A 221 10.71 -3.91 8.69
CA LEU A 221 11.45 -5.02 8.09
C LEU A 221 12.75 -4.50 7.47
N PRO A 222 13.79 -5.36 7.34
CA PRO A 222 15.04 -4.96 6.70
C PRO A 222 14.78 -4.30 5.34
N GLY A 223 15.36 -3.12 5.16
CA GLY A 223 15.28 -2.40 3.89
C GLY A 223 16.29 -2.93 2.88
N GLY A 224 15.97 -2.76 1.59
CA GLY A 224 16.88 -2.98 0.47
C GLY A 224 17.22 -1.67 -0.24
N ASP A 225 17.99 -1.75 -1.31
CA ASP A 225 18.43 -0.57 -2.07
C ASP A 225 17.27 0.20 -2.68
N HIS A 226 16.19 -0.51 -3.06
CA HIS A 226 15.03 0.05 -3.74
C HIS A 226 13.79 0.20 -2.84
N SER A 227 13.88 -0.09 -1.54
CA SER A 227 12.75 -0.04 -0.61
C SER A 227 12.73 1.20 0.31
N LYS A 228 13.56 2.21 0.02
CA LYS A 228 13.65 3.45 0.81
C LYS A 228 12.56 4.48 0.49
N GLY A 229 11.81 4.28 -0.59
CA GLY A 229 10.83 5.21 -1.12
C GLY A 229 11.14 5.63 -2.55
N TYR A 230 10.50 6.71 -2.96
CA TYR A 230 10.70 7.31 -4.30
C TYR A 230 10.48 8.83 -4.23
N GLN A 231 11.08 9.56 -5.18
CA GLN A 231 10.91 11.00 -5.35
C GLN A 231 10.65 11.31 -6.82
N LEU A 232 9.37 11.32 -7.21
CA LEU A 232 8.94 11.42 -8.59
C LEU A 232 7.99 12.60 -8.80
N GLY A 233 8.25 13.39 -9.84
CA GLY A 233 7.43 14.54 -10.20
C GLY A 233 6.07 14.15 -10.78
N PHE A 234 5.04 14.98 -10.57
CA PHE A 234 3.66 14.73 -11.03
C PHE A 234 3.13 13.34 -10.69
N TYR A 235 3.57 12.76 -9.59
CA TYR A 235 3.28 11.35 -9.29
C TYR A 235 1.78 11.08 -9.03
N VAL A 236 1.04 12.08 -8.56
CA VAL A 236 -0.43 11.97 -8.45
C VAL A 236 -1.05 11.74 -9.84
N GLN A 237 -0.58 12.47 -10.86
CA GLN A 237 -1.03 12.30 -12.24
C GLN A 237 -0.56 10.95 -12.84
N VAL A 238 0.64 10.49 -12.46
CA VAL A 238 1.11 9.14 -12.82
C VAL A 238 0.16 8.09 -12.29
N ARG A 239 -0.30 8.19 -11.03
CA ARG A 239 -1.29 7.28 -10.46
C ARG A 239 -2.62 7.30 -11.22
N GLU A 240 -3.06 8.45 -11.75
CA GLU A 240 -4.26 8.50 -12.61
C GLU A 240 -4.07 7.69 -13.90
N VAL A 241 -2.92 7.80 -14.55
CA VAL A 241 -2.57 6.94 -15.70
C VAL A 241 -2.63 5.46 -15.32
N MET A 242 -2.09 5.10 -14.15
CA MET A 242 -2.14 3.71 -13.67
C MET A 242 -3.58 3.24 -13.48
N TYR A 243 -4.43 4.03 -12.83
CA TYR A 243 -5.83 3.69 -12.63
C TYR A 243 -6.57 3.50 -13.96
N GLU A 244 -6.35 4.37 -14.95
CA GLU A 244 -6.97 4.23 -16.27
C GLU A 244 -6.60 2.92 -16.95
N GLU A 245 -5.35 2.52 -16.84
CA GLU A 245 -4.86 1.28 -17.45
C GLU A 245 -5.32 0.04 -16.67
N TYR A 246 -5.41 0.11 -15.33
CA TYR A 246 -5.97 -0.98 -14.52
C TYR A 246 -7.47 -1.19 -14.79
N ASP A 247 -8.24 -0.12 -14.96
CA ASP A 247 -9.66 -0.24 -15.36
C ASP A 247 -9.80 -1.00 -16.70
N LYS A 248 -8.90 -0.73 -17.66
CA LYS A 248 -8.92 -1.44 -18.95
C LYS A 248 -8.53 -2.92 -18.80
N LEU A 249 -7.54 -3.22 -17.95
CA LEU A 249 -7.12 -4.59 -17.66
C LEU A 249 -8.26 -5.38 -17.03
N PHE A 250 -8.80 -4.90 -15.91
CA PHE A 250 -9.80 -5.62 -15.13
C PHE A 250 -11.20 -5.61 -15.75
N THR A 251 -11.42 -4.81 -16.80
CA THR A 251 -12.61 -4.90 -17.66
C THR A 251 -12.39 -5.73 -18.93
N GLY A 252 -11.21 -6.39 -19.07
CA GLY A 252 -10.90 -7.27 -20.19
C GLY A 252 -10.62 -6.56 -21.52
N LYS A 253 -10.36 -5.25 -21.51
CA LYS A 253 -10.08 -4.46 -22.73
C LYS A 253 -8.64 -4.59 -23.22
N GLN A 254 -7.74 -5.04 -22.36
CA GLN A 254 -6.34 -5.27 -22.68
C GLN A 254 -5.73 -6.28 -21.69
N ASP A 255 -4.57 -6.83 -22.04
CA ASP A 255 -3.79 -7.71 -21.19
C ASP A 255 -2.80 -6.94 -20.29
N ALA A 256 -2.14 -7.65 -19.37
CA ALA A 256 -1.19 -7.07 -18.43
C ALA A 256 0.04 -6.49 -19.14
N LYS A 257 0.54 -7.13 -20.19
CA LYS A 257 1.70 -6.65 -20.94
C LYS A 257 1.43 -5.29 -21.57
N LYS A 258 0.28 -5.12 -22.23
CA LYS A 258 -0.14 -3.84 -22.81
C LYS A 258 -0.40 -2.80 -21.72
N THR A 259 -0.99 -3.21 -20.60
CA THR A 259 -1.23 -2.34 -19.44
C THR A 259 0.09 -1.76 -18.92
N MET A 260 1.09 -2.59 -18.65
CA MET A 260 2.39 -2.12 -18.14
C MET A 260 3.11 -1.22 -19.15
N ALA A 261 3.09 -1.58 -20.42
CA ALA A 261 3.66 -0.73 -21.47
C ALA A 261 2.99 0.64 -21.59
N ASN A 262 1.66 0.70 -21.51
CA ASN A 262 0.91 1.95 -21.55
C ASN A 262 1.19 2.84 -20.32
N ILE A 263 1.26 2.22 -19.13
CA ILE A 263 1.59 2.94 -17.88
C ILE A 263 2.97 3.56 -18.01
N GLU A 264 3.98 2.81 -18.44
CA GLU A 264 5.35 3.28 -18.58
C GLU A 264 5.42 4.47 -19.55
N VAL A 265 4.80 4.36 -20.72
CA VAL A 265 4.72 5.45 -21.71
C VAL A 265 4.01 6.68 -21.16
N GLY A 266 2.88 6.51 -20.51
CA GLY A 266 2.09 7.63 -19.96
C GLY A 266 2.79 8.31 -18.78
N ALA A 267 3.36 7.52 -17.87
CA ALA A 267 4.12 8.00 -16.72
C ALA A 267 5.37 8.78 -17.15
N ASN A 268 6.16 8.23 -18.08
CA ASN A 268 7.41 8.85 -18.53
C ASN A 268 7.18 10.19 -19.24
N LYS A 269 6.05 10.35 -19.95
CA LYS A 269 5.66 11.68 -20.49
C LYS A 269 5.43 12.72 -19.39
N LEU A 270 4.86 12.32 -18.26
CA LEU A 270 4.62 13.21 -17.13
C LEU A 270 5.92 13.55 -16.39
N LEU A 271 6.78 12.56 -16.17
CA LEU A 271 8.09 12.76 -15.54
C LEU A 271 8.99 13.69 -16.40
N ASP A 272 9.05 13.45 -17.70
CA ASP A 272 9.77 14.30 -18.65
C ASP A 272 9.24 15.75 -18.68
N LYS A 273 7.91 15.92 -18.65
CA LYS A 273 7.28 17.23 -18.50
C LYS A 273 7.67 17.90 -17.18
N PHE A 274 7.69 17.15 -16.06
CA PHE A 274 8.11 17.68 -14.77
C PHE A 274 9.58 18.13 -14.80
N ALA A 275 10.47 17.28 -15.30
CA ALA A 275 11.89 17.61 -15.44
C ALA A 275 12.12 18.90 -16.23
N ARG A 276 11.48 19.06 -17.40
CA ARG A 276 11.58 20.28 -18.21
C ARG A 276 10.99 21.53 -17.54
N THR A 277 10.08 21.36 -16.61
CA THR A 277 9.42 22.50 -15.93
C THR A 277 10.25 23.01 -14.76
N TYR A 278 11.03 22.14 -14.12
CA TYR A 278 11.69 22.43 -12.85
C TYR A 278 13.22 22.25 -12.87
N ASN A 279 13.80 21.97 -14.05
CA ASN A 279 15.26 22.01 -14.29
C ASN A 279 15.76 23.44 -14.48
#